data_a05be92584596df78d7aa9715c26f939
#
_entry.id   a05be92584596df78d7aa9715c26f939
#
_cell.length_a   1.000
_cell.length_b   1.000
_cell.length_c   1.000
_cell.angle_alpha   90.00
_cell.angle_beta   90.00
_cell.angle_gamma   90.00
#
_symmetry.space_group_name_H-M   'P 1'
#
loop_
_entity.id
_entity.type
_entity.pdbx_description
1 polymer ?
#
loop_
_entity_poly.entity_id
_entity_poly.type
_entity_poly.pdbx_seq_one_letter_code
_entity_poly.pdbx_strand_id
1 'polypeptide(L)'
;MVYRFIAEHKAQLGIRWLCKRLKISPSSYYNYLKFRKNTYYTEQEKILEKIKYIYEKHKRTVGHRMMKILLERYGIKLSKTTVHKYMNKILGLKSIIMRKKPSYKTGKKHKIFSNLLNQNFSTDKKNKVWCTDFTYMKISNNKFRYNCTIIDLYDRSVVASLNGSELTSKLAIQTLKMALDSENYPTGLVLHSDQGCQFASNEFTYFCKQNNIVQSMSRAGCPYDNAPMERYFNTFKSCFFNIYHFVSIPMLDSDTDRFVLFYNFVRPHSFNNFFAPCIARSL
;
A
#
# COMPACT_ATOMS: atom_id res chain seq x y z
N MET A 1 -15.39 -42.43 17.83
CA MET A 1 -15.66 -43.66 18.58
C MET A 1 -15.78 -43.38 20.09
N VAL A 2 -14.78 -42.87 20.78
CA VAL A 2 -14.77 -42.70 22.25
C VAL A 2 -15.91 -41.83 22.82
N TYR A 3 -16.22 -40.69 22.23
CA TYR A 3 -17.32 -39.81 22.72
C TYR A 3 -18.73 -40.44 22.57
N ARG A 4 -18.93 -41.29 21.54
CA ARG A 4 -20.17 -42.06 21.42
C ARG A 4 -20.30 -43.07 22.53
N PHE A 5 -19.24 -43.81 22.85
CA PHE A 5 -19.18 -44.73 23.96
C PHE A 5 -19.56 -44.07 25.31
N ILE A 6 -18.98 -42.86 25.56
CA ILE A 6 -19.37 -42.09 26.76
C ILE A 6 -20.85 -41.73 26.74
N ALA A 7 -21.42 -41.33 25.58
CA ALA A 7 -22.82 -40.95 25.46
C ALA A 7 -23.75 -42.15 25.75
N GLU A 8 -23.37 -43.34 25.32
CA GLU A 8 -24.18 -44.58 25.52
C GLU A 8 -24.16 -45.07 26.97
N HIS A 9 -23.01 -44.96 27.66
CA HIS A 9 -22.84 -45.52 29.01
C HIS A 9 -22.89 -44.47 30.14
N LYS A 10 -23.16 -43.21 29.85
CA LYS A 10 -23.16 -42.11 30.84
C LYS A 10 -24.19 -42.29 31.97
N ALA A 11 -25.34 -42.91 31.67
CA ALA A 11 -26.40 -43.11 32.65
C ALA A 11 -26.01 -44.17 33.70
N GLN A 12 -25.24 -45.17 33.33
CA GLN A 12 -24.85 -46.28 34.23
C GLN A 12 -23.56 -45.97 34.99
N LEU A 13 -22.56 -45.40 34.33
CA LEU A 13 -21.21 -45.28 34.86
C LEU A 13 -20.82 -43.85 35.23
N GLY A 14 -21.63 -42.87 34.86
CA GLY A 14 -21.36 -41.45 35.09
C GLY A 14 -20.28 -40.84 34.18
N ILE A 15 -20.51 -39.61 33.72
CA ILE A 15 -19.63 -38.92 32.75
C ILE A 15 -18.23 -38.72 33.33
N ARG A 16 -18.12 -38.30 34.60
CA ARG A 16 -16.81 -38.02 35.22
C ARG A 16 -15.95 -39.25 35.33
N TRP A 17 -16.54 -40.40 35.72
CA TRP A 17 -15.86 -41.66 35.86
C TRP A 17 -15.35 -42.18 34.49
N LEU A 18 -16.22 -42.14 33.47
CA LEU A 18 -15.86 -42.55 32.10
C LEU A 18 -14.76 -41.69 31.55
N CYS A 19 -14.84 -40.36 31.70
CA CYS A 19 -13.82 -39.42 31.25
C CYS A 19 -12.46 -39.68 31.94
N LYS A 20 -12.47 -39.93 33.25
CA LYS A 20 -11.25 -40.29 33.99
C LYS A 20 -10.61 -41.58 33.48
N ARG A 21 -11.44 -42.63 33.30
CA ARG A 21 -10.97 -43.94 32.84
C ARG A 21 -10.42 -43.91 31.40
N LEU A 22 -11.04 -43.11 30.54
CA LEU A 22 -10.65 -42.94 29.12
C LEU A 22 -9.59 -41.87 28.90
N LYS A 23 -9.10 -41.25 29.99
CA LYS A 23 -8.11 -40.14 29.96
C LYS A 23 -8.55 -38.98 29.08
N ILE A 24 -9.82 -38.61 29.14
CA ILE A 24 -10.43 -37.51 28.41
C ILE A 24 -10.90 -36.44 29.40
N SER A 25 -10.63 -35.17 29.06
CA SER A 25 -11.19 -34.06 29.83
C SER A 25 -12.73 -34.02 29.71
N PRO A 26 -13.49 -33.91 30.80
CA PRO A 26 -14.94 -33.69 30.75
C PRO A 26 -15.34 -32.52 29.86
N SER A 27 -14.56 -31.43 29.86
CA SER A 27 -14.76 -30.27 28.98
C SER A 27 -14.72 -30.65 27.49
N SER A 28 -13.84 -31.58 27.11
CA SER A 28 -13.76 -32.06 25.73
C SER A 28 -15.01 -32.83 25.32
N TYR A 29 -15.59 -33.64 26.21
CA TYR A 29 -16.83 -34.35 25.96
C TYR A 29 -18.02 -33.38 25.83
N TYR A 30 -18.15 -32.39 26.72
CA TYR A 30 -19.23 -31.38 26.64
C TYR A 30 -19.08 -30.49 25.39
N ASN A 31 -17.86 -30.18 24.98
CA ASN A 31 -17.63 -29.45 23.73
C ASN A 31 -18.02 -30.27 22.49
N TYR A 32 -17.80 -31.58 22.53
CA TYR A 32 -18.29 -32.50 21.50
C TYR A 32 -19.82 -32.50 21.42
N LEU A 33 -20.52 -32.65 22.57
CA LEU A 33 -22.01 -32.60 22.64
C LEU A 33 -22.58 -31.28 22.09
N LYS A 34 -21.91 -30.18 22.33
CA LYS A 34 -22.35 -28.85 21.85
C LYS A 34 -21.95 -28.55 20.40
N PHE A 35 -21.44 -29.53 19.67
CA PHE A 35 -20.97 -29.38 18.28
C PHE A 35 -20.00 -28.18 18.07
N ARG A 36 -19.35 -27.69 19.13
CA ARG A 36 -18.50 -26.49 19.09
C ARG A 36 -17.38 -26.59 18.05
N LYS A 37 -16.82 -27.78 17.81
CA LYS A 37 -15.81 -27.97 16.75
C LYS A 37 -16.41 -27.76 15.37
N ASN A 38 -17.59 -28.30 15.10
CA ASN A 38 -18.23 -28.14 13.80
C ASN A 38 -18.57 -26.69 13.52
N THR A 39 -19.17 -26.00 14.50
CA THR A 39 -19.44 -24.56 14.40
C THR A 39 -18.17 -23.75 14.16
N TYR A 40 -17.09 -24.06 14.90
CA TYR A 40 -15.81 -23.41 14.71
C TYR A 40 -15.26 -23.61 13.28
N TYR A 41 -15.30 -24.84 12.75
CA TYR A 41 -14.81 -25.10 11.40
C TYR A 41 -15.66 -24.41 10.32
N THR A 42 -16.96 -24.41 10.47
CA THR A 42 -17.86 -23.71 9.55
C THR A 42 -17.62 -22.20 9.54
N GLU A 43 -17.42 -21.59 10.71
CA GLU A 43 -17.07 -20.17 10.82
C GLU A 43 -15.69 -19.89 10.22
N GLN A 44 -14.71 -20.78 10.47
CA GLN A 44 -13.38 -20.67 9.89
C GLN A 44 -13.43 -20.73 8.36
N GLU A 45 -14.19 -21.65 7.77
CA GLU A 45 -14.35 -21.76 6.32
C GLU A 45 -14.91 -20.46 5.72
N LYS A 46 -15.96 -19.89 6.29
CA LYS A 46 -16.51 -18.60 5.87
C LYS A 46 -15.46 -17.48 5.89
N ILE A 47 -14.61 -17.46 6.92
CA ILE A 47 -13.52 -16.48 7.03
C ILE A 47 -12.45 -16.74 5.96
N LEU A 48 -12.09 -18.00 5.70
CA LEU A 48 -11.12 -18.37 4.67
C LEU A 48 -11.60 -17.99 3.27
N GLU A 49 -12.86 -18.20 2.96
CA GLU A 49 -13.49 -17.75 1.71
C GLU A 49 -13.47 -16.22 1.58
N LYS A 50 -13.76 -15.52 2.67
CA LYS A 50 -13.70 -14.05 2.67
C LYS A 50 -12.28 -13.53 2.45
N ILE A 51 -11.27 -14.19 3.04
CA ILE A 51 -9.86 -13.88 2.81
C ILE A 51 -9.50 -14.08 1.34
N LYS A 52 -9.89 -15.20 0.72
CA LYS A 52 -9.68 -15.45 -0.72
C LYS A 52 -10.32 -14.37 -1.57
N TYR A 53 -11.58 -14.04 -1.31
CA TYR A 53 -12.30 -12.98 -2.03
C TYR A 53 -11.57 -11.64 -1.96
N ILE A 54 -11.18 -11.19 -0.76
CA ILE A 54 -10.47 -9.93 -0.56
C ILE A 54 -9.11 -9.97 -1.27
N TYR A 55 -8.39 -11.08 -1.19
CA TYR A 55 -7.08 -11.26 -1.81
C TYR A 55 -7.16 -11.12 -3.32
N GLU A 56 -8.12 -11.77 -3.97
CA GLU A 56 -8.33 -11.67 -5.44
C GLU A 56 -8.85 -10.27 -5.83
N LYS A 57 -9.80 -9.70 -5.07
CA LYS A 57 -10.30 -8.34 -5.29
C LYS A 57 -9.18 -7.31 -5.31
N HIS A 58 -8.17 -7.48 -4.46
CA HIS A 58 -6.99 -6.61 -4.37
C HIS A 58 -5.80 -7.15 -5.18
N LYS A 59 -6.06 -7.94 -6.22
CA LYS A 59 -5.04 -8.40 -7.19
C LYS A 59 -3.82 -9.08 -6.54
N ARG A 60 -4.04 -9.83 -5.47
CA ARG A 60 -3.01 -10.63 -4.75
C ARG A 60 -1.89 -9.80 -4.10
N THR A 61 -2.08 -8.49 -3.93
CA THR A 61 -1.04 -7.59 -3.41
C THR A 61 -1.15 -7.37 -1.89
N VAL A 62 -2.22 -7.87 -1.28
CA VAL A 62 -2.52 -7.67 0.14
C VAL A 62 -1.73 -8.63 1.01
N GLY A 63 -0.87 -8.09 1.89
CA GLY A 63 -0.23 -8.86 2.96
C GLY A 63 -1.14 -9.01 4.20
N HIS A 64 -0.75 -9.90 5.14
CA HIS A 64 -1.57 -10.23 6.32
C HIS A 64 -1.92 -9.02 7.21
N ARG A 65 -1.06 -8.00 7.29
CA ARG A 65 -1.33 -6.77 8.08
C ARG A 65 -2.47 -5.97 7.48
N MET A 66 -2.45 -5.76 6.18
CA MET A 66 -3.50 -5.06 5.45
C MET A 66 -4.79 -5.90 5.38
N MET A 67 -4.65 -7.23 5.20
CA MET A 67 -5.79 -8.16 5.22
C MET A 67 -6.57 -8.06 6.53
N LYS A 68 -5.88 -7.95 7.68
CA LYS A 68 -6.55 -7.75 8.98
C LYS A 68 -7.47 -6.52 8.94
N ILE A 69 -6.98 -5.38 8.48
CA ILE A 69 -7.75 -4.13 8.40
C ILE A 69 -8.93 -4.26 7.43
N LEU A 70 -8.70 -4.92 6.30
CA LEU A 70 -9.77 -5.15 5.33
C LEU A 70 -10.86 -6.07 5.89
N LEU A 71 -10.50 -7.12 6.65
CA LEU A 71 -11.45 -7.99 7.34
C LEU A 71 -12.27 -7.23 8.39
N GLU A 72 -11.64 -6.32 9.13
CA GLU A 72 -12.34 -5.46 10.12
C GLU A 72 -13.40 -4.57 9.46
N ARG A 73 -13.17 -4.08 8.23
CA ARG A 73 -14.19 -3.35 7.44
C ARG A 73 -15.40 -4.22 7.06
N TYR A 74 -15.25 -5.54 7.05
CA TYR A 74 -16.33 -6.51 6.88
C TYR A 74 -16.88 -7.04 8.22
N GLY A 75 -16.52 -6.41 9.35
CA GLY A 75 -16.98 -6.82 10.68
C GLY A 75 -16.23 -8.03 11.26
N ILE A 76 -15.20 -8.55 10.61
CA ILE A 76 -14.45 -9.73 11.06
C ILE A 76 -13.20 -9.28 11.82
N LYS A 77 -13.23 -9.36 13.15
CA LYS A 77 -12.12 -8.98 14.04
C LYS A 77 -11.23 -10.19 14.34
N LEU A 78 -10.00 -10.19 13.86
CA LEU A 78 -9.01 -11.25 14.07
C LEU A 78 -7.65 -10.67 14.49
N SER A 79 -6.86 -11.46 15.23
CA SER A 79 -5.49 -11.08 15.55
C SER A 79 -4.59 -11.16 14.32
N LYS A 80 -3.48 -10.38 14.30
CA LYS A 80 -2.48 -10.43 13.21
C LYS A 80 -1.94 -11.84 12.99
N THR A 81 -1.70 -12.58 14.07
CA THR A 81 -1.18 -13.96 14.05
C THR A 81 -2.18 -14.93 13.44
N THR A 82 -3.47 -14.78 13.75
CA THR A 82 -4.54 -15.61 13.17
C THR A 82 -4.66 -15.35 11.67
N VAL A 83 -4.69 -14.09 11.24
CA VAL A 83 -4.74 -13.73 9.82
C VAL A 83 -3.52 -14.25 9.06
N HIS A 84 -2.32 -14.12 9.64
CA HIS A 84 -1.10 -14.69 9.06
C HIS A 84 -1.19 -16.22 8.92
N LYS A 85 -1.68 -16.92 9.96
CA LYS A 85 -1.89 -18.37 9.93
C LYS A 85 -2.86 -18.75 8.81
N TYR A 86 -3.99 -18.06 8.69
CA TYR A 86 -5.01 -18.33 7.68
C TYR A 86 -4.49 -18.08 6.27
N MET A 87 -3.88 -16.92 6.02
CA MET A 87 -3.33 -16.60 4.71
C MET A 87 -2.17 -17.52 4.32
N ASN A 88 -1.12 -17.55 5.14
CA ASN A 88 0.16 -18.13 4.71
C ASN A 88 0.27 -19.63 4.97
N LYS A 89 -0.31 -20.14 6.10
CA LYS A 89 -0.19 -21.56 6.45
C LYS A 89 -1.34 -22.41 5.94
N ILE A 90 -2.57 -21.89 5.96
CA ILE A 90 -3.75 -22.68 5.54
C ILE A 90 -4.02 -22.47 4.04
N LEU A 91 -4.04 -21.21 3.56
CA LEU A 91 -4.38 -20.89 2.18
C LEU A 91 -3.16 -20.77 1.25
N GLY A 92 -1.93 -20.76 1.78
CA GLY A 92 -0.71 -20.59 0.98
C GLY A 92 -0.58 -19.22 0.28
N LEU A 93 -1.39 -18.23 0.68
CA LEU A 93 -1.46 -16.93 0.03
C LEU A 93 -0.33 -16.01 0.51
N LYS A 94 0.44 -15.49 -0.42
CA LYS A 94 1.51 -14.50 -0.17
C LYS A 94 1.29 -13.29 -1.06
N SER A 95 1.54 -12.08 -0.53
CA SER A 95 1.49 -10.88 -1.38
C SER A 95 2.56 -10.93 -2.47
N ILE A 96 2.17 -10.56 -3.69
CA ILE A 96 3.09 -10.49 -4.82
C ILE A 96 3.97 -9.25 -4.63
N ILE A 97 5.28 -9.45 -4.50
CA ILE A 97 6.28 -8.38 -4.41
C ILE A 97 7.37 -8.66 -5.44
N MET A 98 7.45 -7.82 -6.46
CA MET A 98 8.54 -7.87 -7.43
C MET A 98 9.67 -6.92 -6.99
N ARG A 99 10.87 -7.44 -6.77
CA ARG A 99 12.06 -6.65 -6.43
C ARG A 99 12.96 -6.54 -7.68
N LYS A 100 13.23 -5.30 -8.13
CA LYS A 100 14.33 -5.01 -9.09
C LYS A 100 15.45 -4.29 -8.36
N LYS A 101 16.71 -4.64 -8.68
CA LYS A 101 17.89 -3.89 -8.21
C LYS A 101 17.97 -2.57 -8.99
N PRO A 102 18.11 -1.42 -8.32
CA PRO A 102 18.30 -0.14 -9.00
C PRO A 102 19.68 -0.10 -9.69
N SER A 103 19.75 0.49 -10.90
CA SER A 103 20.99 0.84 -11.56
C SER A 103 21.13 2.36 -11.57
N TYR A 104 22.20 2.88 -11.01
CA TYR A 104 22.47 4.31 -10.95
C TYR A 104 23.39 4.71 -12.11
N LYS A 105 23.00 5.74 -12.86
CA LYS A 105 23.87 6.43 -13.85
C LYS A 105 24.20 7.81 -13.31
N THR A 106 25.49 8.14 -13.24
CA THR A 106 25.99 9.47 -12.88
C THR A 106 25.83 10.42 -14.07
N GLY A 107 25.07 11.50 -13.91
CA GLY A 107 24.86 12.57 -14.90
C GLY A 107 25.67 13.83 -14.61
N LYS A 108 25.65 14.81 -15.53
CA LYS A 108 26.31 16.11 -15.38
C LYS A 108 25.71 16.90 -14.20
N LYS A 109 26.57 17.68 -13.50
CA LYS A 109 26.14 18.53 -12.37
C LYS A 109 25.20 19.65 -12.86
N HIS A 110 23.98 19.65 -12.36
CA HIS A 110 22.99 20.71 -12.52
C HIS A 110 22.90 21.53 -11.22
N LYS A 111 22.05 22.56 -11.21
CA LYS A 111 21.79 23.38 -10.02
C LYS A 111 21.26 22.49 -8.89
N ILE A 112 21.91 22.51 -7.74
CA ILE A 112 21.56 21.68 -6.59
C ILE A 112 21.00 22.60 -5.50
N PHE A 113 19.86 22.21 -4.94
CA PHE A 113 19.24 22.88 -3.78
C PHE A 113 19.56 22.11 -2.49
N SER A 114 19.61 22.81 -1.37
CA SER A 114 19.84 22.20 -0.06
C SER A 114 18.73 21.22 0.31
N ASN A 115 19.09 20.13 1.03
CA ASN A 115 18.10 19.25 1.60
C ASN A 115 17.49 19.90 2.87
N LEU A 116 16.26 20.37 2.76
CA LEU A 116 15.55 21.02 3.86
C LEU A 116 14.85 20.01 4.77
N LEU A 117 14.57 18.81 4.27
CA LEU A 117 13.82 17.80 5.02
C LEU A 117 14.69 17.01 6.01
N ASN A 118 15.95 16.76 5.67
CA ASN A 118 16.87 15.96 6.48
C ASN A 118 16.25 14.66 7.01
N GLN A 119 15.51 13.95 6.14
CA GLN A 119 14.76 12.72 6.44
C GLN A 119 13.62 12.88 7.45
N ASN A 120 13.24 14.10 7.81
CA ASN A 120 12.01 14.36 8.54
C ASN A 120 10.85 14.49 7.55
N PHE A 121 10.05 13.46 7.45
CA PHE A 121 8.92 13.38 6.52
C PHE A 121 7.56 13.57 7.19
N SER A 122 7.53 14.12 8.39
CA SER A 122 6.30 14.47 9.09
C SER A 122 6.01 15.97 8.92
N THR A 123 4.77 16.31 8.63
CA THR A 123 4.28 17.69 8.56
C THR A 123 3.03 17.83 9.40
N ASP A 124 2.83 19.02 9.95
CA ASP A 124 1.72 19.36 10.85
C ASP A 124 0.42 19.70 10.10
N LYS A 125 0.52 20.02 8.81
CA LYS A 125 -0.63 20.38 7.97
C LYS A 125 -0.41 20.00 6.51
N LYS A 126 -1.51 19.85 5.79
CA LYS A 126 -1.52 19.63 4.34
C LYS A 126 -0.88 20.78 3.58
N ASN A 127 -0.34 20.48 2.42
CA ASN A 127 0.23 21.44 1.48
C ASN A 127 1.43 22.23 2.00
N LYS A 128 2.12 21.73 3.03
CA LYS A 128 3.34 22.33 3.56
C LYS A 128 4.58 21.78 2.86
N VAL A 129 4.62 20.49 2.65
CA VAL A 129 5.73 19.82 1.96
C VAL A 129 5.19 18.76 1.01
N TRP A 130 5.51 18.91 -0.24
CA TRP A 130 5.27 17.90 -1.26
C TRP A 130 6.56 17.21 -1.66
N CYS A 131 6.50 15.91 -1.96
CA CYS A 131 7.57 15.16 -2.58
C CYS A 131 7.21 14.79 -4.00
N THR A 132 8.20 14.85 -4.90
CA THR A 132 8.04 14.46 -6.30
C THR A 132 9.17 13.58 -6.77
N ASP A 133 8.88 12.74 -7.73
CA ASP A 133 9.86 11.90 -8.40
C ASP A 133 9.26 11.32 -9.69
N PHE A 134 10.12 10.74 -10.51
CA PHE A 134 9.75 10.05 -11.73
C PHE A 134 9.86 8.54 -11.59
N THR A 135 8.97 7.85 -12.27
CA THR A 135 9.18 6.43 -12.56
C THR A 135 9.02 6.15 -14.04
N TYR A 136 9.71 5.13 -14.51
CA TYR A 136 9.57 4.65 -15.87
C TYR A 136 8.78 3.34 -15.90
N MET A 137 7.94 3.19 -16.90
CA MET A 137 7.07 2.06 -17.16
C MET A 137 7.43 1.51 -18.55
N LYS A 138 7.85 0.25 -18.59
CA LYS A 138 8.17 -0.42 -19.85
C LYS A 138 6.89 -1.07 -20.37
N ILE A 139 6.44 -0.66 -21.54
CA ILE A 139 5.30 -1.25 -22.23
C ILE A 139 5.79 -2.37 -23.17
N SER A 140 4.88 -3.22 -23.66
CA SER A 140 5.17 -4.15 -24.75
C SER A 140 5.84 -3.43 -25.94
N ASN A 141 6.70 -4.12 -26.67
CA ASN A 141 7.50 -3.56 -27.79
C ASN A 141 8.63 -2.59 -27.44
N ASN A 142 9.22 -2.72 -26.23
CA ASN A 142 10.33 -1.91 -25.75
C ASN A 142 10.07 -0.39 -25.68
N LYS A 143 8.80 0.05 -25.74
CA LYS A 143 8.42 1.44 -25.51
C LYS A 143 8.40 1.74 -24.02
N PHE A 144 8.78 2.96 -23.67
CA PHE A 144 8.74 3.46 -22.30
C PHE A 144 7.69 4.57 -22.17
N ARG A 145 7.03 4.57 -21.05
CA ARG A 145 6.18 5.66 -20.58
C ARG A 145 6.75 6.15 -19.24
N TYR A 146 6.72 7.41 -19.01
CA TYR A 146 7.25 8.04 -17.79
C TYR A 146 6.07 8.58 -16.99
N ASN A 147 6.10 8.37 -15.70
CA ASN A 147 5.11 8.97 -14.80
C ASN A 147 5.84 9.89 -13.83
N CYS A 148 5.36 11.13 -13.73
CA CYS A 148 5.72 12.08 -12.69
C CYS A 148 4.59 12.11 -11.67
N THR A 149 4.92 11.94 -10.39
CA THR A 149 3.94 11.96 -9.31
C THR A 149 4.37 12.92 -8.22
N ILE A 150 3.40 13.61 -7.63
CA ILE A 150 3.56 14.47 -6.47
C ILE A 150 2.70 13.92 -5.34
N ILE A 151 3.28 13.73 -4.15
CA ILE A 151 2.58 13.34 -2.93
C ILE A 151 2.71 14.41 -1.86
N ASP A 152 1.66 14.60 -1.06
CA ASP A 152 1.70 15.43 0.14
C ASP A 152 2.28 14.62 1.30
N LEU A 153 3.24 15.17 2.03
CA LEU A 153 3.83 14.50 3.20
C LEU A 153 2.91 14.48 4.42
N TYR A 154 1.85 15.27 4.45
CA TYR A 154 0.90 15.30 5.55
C TYR A 154 0.15 13.97 5.69
N ASP A 155 -0.42 13.49 4.61
CA ASP A 155 -1.30 12.31 4.57
C ASP A 155 -0.86 11.23 3.57
N ARG A 156 0.22 11.46 2.83
CA ARG A 156 0.71 10.60 1.75
C ARG A 156 -0.24 10.51 0.55
N SER A 157 -1.20 11.42 0.41
CA SER A 157 -2.07 11.46 -0.77
C SER A 157 -1.27 11.85 -2.02
N VAL A 158 -1.67 11.27 -3.14
CA VAL A 158 -1.21 11.70 -4.46
C VAL A 158 -1.98 12.97 -4.81
N VAL A 159 -1.27 14.10 -4.87
CA VAL A 159 -1.84 15.40 -5.25
C VAL A 159 -1.96 15.50 -6.77
N ALA A 160 -0.95 15.04 -7.49
CA ALA A 160 -0.97 14.94 -8.95
C ALA A 160 -0.15 13.77 -9.44
N SER A 161 -0.56 13.18 -10.56
CA SER A 161 0.17 12.12 -11.26
C SER A 161 -0.09 12.26 -12.74
N LEU A 162 0.96 12.36 -13.55
CA LEU A 162 0.84 12.55 -14.98
C LEU A 162 1.80 11.64 -15.74
N ASN A 163 1.29 10.98 -16.78
CA ASN A 163 2.07 10.16 -17.67
C ASN A 163 2.55 10.97 -18.89
N GLY A 164 3.77 10.73 -19.33
CA GLY A 164 4.37 11.35 -20.51
C GLY A 164 5.18 10.38 -21.35
N SER A 165 5.41 10.75 -22.61
CA SER A 165 6.25 9.98 -23.54
C SER A 165 7.74 10.14 -23.26
N GLU A 166 8.14 11.21 -22.59
CA GLU A 166 9.53 11.59 -22.35
C GLU A 166 9.76 12.03 -20.91
N LEU A 167 10.96 11.81 -20.42
CA LEU A 167 11.43 12.24 -19.11
C LEU A 167 11.98 13.68 -19.19
N THR A 168 11.10 14.68 -19.12
CA THR A 168 11.44 16.08 -19.38
C THR A 168 11.03 17.00 -18.22
N SER A 169 11.66 18.20 -18.15
CA SER A 169 11.24 19.30 -17.27
C SER A 169 9.79 19.72 -17.55
N LYS A 170 9.38 19.68 -18.83
CA LYS A 170 8.00 20.00 -19.22
C LYS A 170 6.97 19.11 -18.54
N LEU A 171 7.22 17.79 -18.48
CA LEU A 171 6.33 16.86 -17.77
C LEU A 171 6.31 17.16 -16.26
N ALA A 172 7.44 17.48 -15.65
CA ALA A 172 7.49 17.88 -14.23
C ALA A 172 6.68 19.17 -13.98
N ILE A 173 6.82 20.18 -14.85
CA ILE A 173 6.09 21.45 -14.77
C ILE A 173 4.58 21.21 -14.93
N GLN A 174 4.16 20.41 -15.90
CA GLN A 174 2.75 20.08 -16.12
C GLN A 174 2.15 19.38 -14.89
N THR A 175 2.87 18.42 -14.32
CA THR A 175 2.43 17.71 -13.10
C THR A 175 2.33 18.66 -11.92
N LEU A 176 3.32 19.55 -11.75
CA LEU A 176 3.30 20.53 -10.66
C LEU A 176 2.20 21.56 -10.84
N LYS A 177 1.94 22.03 -12.06
CA LYS A 177 0.82 22.91 -12.36
C LYS A 177 -0.51 22.26 -12.01
N MET A 178 -0.72 21.01 -12.44
CA MET A 178 -1.92 20.24 -12.10
C MET A 178 -2.12 20.12 -10.58
N ALA A 179 -1.03 19.91 -9.82
CA ALA A 179 -1.08 19.86 -8.36
C ALA A 179 -1.45 21.22 -7.74
N LEU A 180 -0.88 22.31 -8.26
CA LEU A 180 -1.20 23.67 -7.78
C LEU A 180 -2.65 24.04 -8.07
N ASP A 181 -3.15 23.72 -9.27
CA ASP A 181 -4.53 23.97 -9.67
C ASP A 181 -5.51 23.20 -8.77
N SER A 182 -5.21 21.93 -8.43
CA SER A 182 -6.08 21.11 -7.59
C SER A 182 -6.09 21.53 -6.12
N GLU A 183 -5.03 22.15 -5.61
CA GLU A 183 -4.89 22.57 -4.20
C GLU A 183 -4.97 24.09 -4.02
N ASN A 184 -5.46 24.83 -5.01
CA ASN A 184 -5.66 26.29 -4.97
C ASN A 184 -4.38 27.09 -4.62
N TYR A 185 -3.25 26.73 -5.21
CA TYR A 185 -1.97 27.46 -5.09
C TYR A 185 -1.54 27.71 -3.63
N PRO A 186 -1.21 26.65 -2.86
CA PRO A 186 -0.86 26.79 -1.45
C PRO A 186 0.38 27.67 -1.25
N THR A 187 0.36 28.52 -0.23
CA THR A 187 1.47 29.41 0.11
C THR A 187 2.50 28.74 1.02
N GLY A 188 3.78 29.08 0.85
CA GLY A 188 4.87 28.55 1.68
C GLY A 188 5.19 27.06 1.42
N LEU A 189 4.82 26.56 0.25
CA LEU A 189 5.05 25.19 -0.16
C LEU A 189 6.53 24.88 -0.35
N VAL A 190 7.02 23.81 0.25
CA VAL A 190 8.31 23.18 -0.04
C VAL A 190 8.09 22.00 -0.96
N LEU A 191 8.78 21.98 -2.10
CA LEU A 191 8.78 20.85 -3.02
C LEU A 191 10.12 20.13 -2.95
N HIS A 192 10.10 18.87 -2.50
CA HIS A 192 11.29 18.02 -2.39
C HIS A 192 11.36 17.02 -3.53
N SER A 193 12.54 16.92 -4.16
CA SER A 193 12.82 15.98 -5.26
C SER A 193 14.18 15.30 -5.08
N ASP A 194 14.45 14.33 -5.92
CA ASP A 194 15.83 13.88 -6.15
C ASP A 194 16.63 14.94 -6.94
N GLN A 195 17.94 14.65 -7.21
CA GLN A 195 18.80 15.51 -8.04
C GLN A 195 18.62 15.24 -9.55
N GLY A 196 17.44 14.82 -9.99
CA GLY A 196 17.15 14.63 -11.40
C GLY A 196 17.31 15.93 -12.20
N CYS A 197 17.91 15.82 -13.41
CA CYS A 197 18.15 16.98 -14.26
C CYS A 197 16.87 17.74 -14.63
N GLN A 198 15.72 17.09 -14.60
CA GLN A 198 14.40 17.67 -14.85
C GLN A 198 14.03 18.71 -13.80
N PHE A 199 14.26 18.37 -12.52
CA PHE A 199 13.96 19.24 -11.36
C PHE A 199 15.01 20.33 -11.15
N ALA A 200 16.22 20.12 -11.70
CA ALA A 200 17.33 21.08 -11.66
C ALA A 200 17.40 21.99 -12.89
N SER A 201 16.46 21.85 -13.85
CA SER A 201 16.42 22.66 -15.06
C SER A 201 16.06 24.10 -14.76
N ASN A 202 16.55 25.03 -15.61
CA ASN A 202 16.22 26.44 -15.47
C ASN A 202 14.72 26.69 -15.60
N GLU A 203 14.03 25.99 -16.50
CA GLU A 203 12.58 26.11 -16.71
C GLU A 203 11.79 25.70 -15.48
N PHE A 204 12.12 24.56 -14.88
CA PHE A 204 11.45 24.07 -13.69
C PHE A 204 11.74 24.98 -12.49
N THR A 205 12.99 25.39 -12.31
CA THR A 205 13.38 26.32 -11.23
C THR A 205 12.67 27.68 -11.37
N TYR A 206 12.58 28.19 -12.60
CA TYR A 206 11.85 29.43 -12.87
C TYR A 206 10.36 29.29 -12.54
N PHE A 207 9.74 28.18 -12.95
CA PHE A 207 8.33 27.91 -12.64
C PHE A 207 8.08 27.82 -11.12
N CYS A 208 8.94 27.13 -10.36
CA CYS A 208 8.86 27.09 -8.90
C CYS A 208 8.95 28.50 -8.29
N LYS A 209 9.91 29.32 -8.75
CA LYS A 209 10.11 30.69 -8.27
C LYS A 209 8.87 31.58 -8.54
N GLN A 210 8.27 31.49 -9.72
CA GLN A 210 7.07 32.24 -10.10
C GLN A 210 5.86 31.91 -9.21
N ASN A 211 5.80 30.68 -8.67
CA ASN A 211 4.74 30.21 -7.80
C ASN A 211 5.13 30.23 -6.31
N ASN A 212 6.22 30.92 -5.93
CA ASN A 212 6.71 31.03 -4.55
C ASN A 212 6.96 29.67 -3.87
N ILE A 213 7.40 28.66 -4.64
CA ILE A 213 7.69 27.31 -4.16
C ILE A 213 9.18 27.22 -3.80
N VAL A 214 9.46 26.78 -2.59
CA VAL A 214 10.82 26.53 -2.11
C VAL A 214 11.27 25.15 -2.56
N GLN A 215 12.32 25.06 -3.38
CA GLN A 215 12.86 23.77 -3.81
C GLN A 215 13.81 23.20 -2.76
N SER A 216 13.68 21.88 -2.53
CA SER A 216 14.55 21.06 -1.69
C SER A 216 14.97 19.81 -2.45
N MET A 217 16.21 19.35 -2.30
CA MET A 217 16.71 18.18 -3.01
C MET A 217 17.38 17.18 -2.07
N SER A 218 17.19 15.90 -2.37
CA SER A 218 17.93 14.80 -1.74
C SER A 218 19.43 14.96 -1.96
N ARG A 219 20.24 14.50 -1.02
CA ARG A 219 21.70 14.43 -1.20
C ARG A 219 22.07 13.36 -2.23
N ALA A 220 23.12 13.61 -2.98
CA ALA A 220 23.61 12.64 -3.97
C ALA A 220 23.95 11.30 -3.30
N GLY A 221 23.46 10.20 -3.86
CA GLY A 221 23.70 8.86 -3.33
C GLY A 221 22.96 8.51 -2.04
N CYS A 222 22.03 9.36 -1.59
CA CYS A 222 21.22 9.11 -0.40
C CYS A 222 19.76 8.82 -0.78
N PRO A 223 19.41 7.59 -1.19
CA PRO A 223 18.05 7.25 -1.59
C PRO A 223 17.03 7.48 -0.47
N TYR A 224 17.44 7.27 0.78
CA TYR A 224 16.57 7.50 1.94
C TYR A 224 16.09 8.95 2.10
N ASP A 225 16.71 9.92 1.43
CA ASP A 225 16.29 11.31 1.47
C ASP A 225 14.98 11.56 0.70
N ASN A 226 14.56 10.62 -0.18
CA ASN A 226 13.25 10.63 -0.86
C ASN A 226 12.43 9.33 -0.59
N ALA A 227 12.58 8.77 0.60
CA ALA A 227 11.94 7.52 0.99
C ALA A 227 10.39 7.49 0.81
N PRO A 228 9.61 8.58 1.00
CA PRO A 228 8.18 8.57 0.72
C PRO A 228 7.85 8.28 -0.74
N MET A 229 8.57 8.87 -1.70
CA MET A 229 8.38 8.60 -3.12
C MET A 229 8.82 7.19 -3.51
N GLU A 230 9.95 6.72 -2.98
CA GLU A 230 10.37 5.32 -3.19
C GLU A 230 9.29 4.33 -2.69
N ARG A 231 8.69 4.61 -1.54
CA ARG A 231 7.62 3.78 -0.98
C ARG A 231 6.38 3.82 -1.86
N TYR A 232 6.01 4.99 -2.35
CA TYR A 232 4.88 5.15 -3.26
C TYR A 232 5.12 4.36 -4.56
N PHE A 233 6.25 4.55 -5.23
CA PHE A 233 6.54 3.85 -6.48
C PHE A 233 6.75 2.35 -6.31
N ASN A 234 7.25 1.90 -5.17
CA ASN A 234 7.25 0.47 -4.86
C ASN A 234 5.82 -0.08 -4.78
N THR A 235 4.90 0.67 -4.18
CA THR A 235 3.48 0.29 -4.13
C THR A 235 2.86 0.34 -5.53
N PHE A 236 3.06 1.41 -6.28
CA PHE A 236 2.59 1.57 -7.66
C PHE A 236 3.03 0.38 -8.54
N LYS A 237 4.33 0.06 -8.51
CA LYS A 237 4.86 -1.04 -9.32
C LYS A 237 4.37 -2.41 -8.85
N SER A 238 4.36 -2.68 -7.57
CA SER A 238 4.00 -4.01 -7.04
C SER A 238 2.50 -4.27 -7.04
N CYS A 239 1.67 -3.23 -6.83
CA CYS A 239 0.22 -3.37 -6.73
C CYS A 239 -0.51 -3.10 -8.05
N PHE A 240 0.19 -2.55 -9.02
CA PHE A 240 -0.42 -2.13 -10.28
C PHE A 240 0.47 -2.49 -11.47
N PHE A 241 1.54 -1.75 -11.74
CA PHE A 241 2.27 -1.81 -13.01
C PHE A 241 2.82 -3.20 -13.35
N ASN A 242 3.38 -3.93 -12.40
CA ASN A 242 3.98 -5.25 -12.62
C ASN A 242 2.95 -6.40 -12.69
N ILE A 243 1.67 -6.11 -12.40
CA ILE A 243 0.60 -7.12 -12.38
C ILE A 243 -0.13 -7.15 -13.71
N TYR A 244 -0.23 -5.99 -14.37
CA TYR A 244 -0.96 -5.85 -15.63
C TYR A 244 -0.03 -5.85 -16.83
N HIS A 245 -0.51 -6.42 -17.92
CA HIS A 245 0.11 -6.30 -19.23
C HIS A 245 -0.61 -5.20 -20.02
N PHE A 246 0.07 -4.08 -20.21
CA PHE A 246 -0.47 -2.96 -20.96
C PHE A 246 -0.17 -3.12 -22.44
N VAL A 247 -1.22 -3.19 -23.25
CA VAL A 247 -1.14 -3.33 -24.71
C VAL A 247 -1.16 -1.98 -25.42
N SER A 248 -1.65 -0.93 -24.76
CA SER A 248 -1.73 0.42 -25.32
C SER A 248 -1.42 1.51 -24.30
N ILE A 249 -0.97 2.68 -24.81
CA ILE A 249 -0.69 3.86 -23.98
C ILE A 249 -1.98 4.41 -23.33
N PRO A 250 -3.10 4.58 -24.05
CA PRO A 250 -4.33 5.06 -23.43
C PRO A 250 -4.83 4.16 -22.29
N MET A 251 -4.70 2.84 -22.44
CA MET A 251 -5.06 1.90 -21.38
C MET A 251 -4.18 2.11 -20.15
N LEU A 252 -2.86 2.22 -20.31
CA LEU A 252 -1.94 2.47 -19.20
C LEU A 252 -2.26 3.80 -18.51
N ASP A 253 -2.52 4.87 -19.29
CA ASP A 253 -2.80 6.19 -18.73
C ASP A 253 -4.10 6.17 -17.91
N SER A 254 -5.20 5.63 -18.47
CA SER A 254 -6.47 5.48 -17.75
C SER A 254 -6.37 4.59 -16.50
N ASP A 255 -5.62 3.51 -16.57
CA ASP A 255 -5.46 2.62 -15.42
C ASP A 255 -4.51 3.21 -14.37
N THR A 256 -3.56 4.08 -14.76
CA THR A 256 -2.77 4.87 -13.81
C THR A 256 -3.68 5.78 -12.98
N ASP A 257 -4.62 6.48 -13.62
CA ASP A 257 -5.58 7.34 -12.93
C ASP A 257 -6.47 6.53 -11.97
N ARG A 258 -6.94 5.37 -12.40
CA ARG A 258 -7.69 4.44 -11.52
C ARG A 258 -6.86 3.95 -10.33
N PHE A 259 -5.57 3.70 -10.53
CA PHE A 259 -4.68 3.35 -9.42
C PHE A 259 -4.53 4.50 -8.43
N VAL A 260 -4.38 5.74 -8.90
CA VAL A 260 -4.31 6.93 -8.05
C VAL A 260 -5.58 7.06 -7.21
N LEU A 261 -6.76 6.93 -7.82
CA LEU A 261 -8.03 6.93 -7.09
C LEU A 261 -8.10 5.81 -6.04
N PHE A 262 -7.73 4.59 -6.42
CA PHE A 262 -7.66 3.47 -5.49
C PHE A 262 -6.68 3.74 -4.33
N TYR A 263 -5.49 4.28 -4.61
CA TYR A 263 -4.49 4.59 -3.62
C TYR A 263 -5.00 5.66 -2.63
N ASN A 264 -5.57 6.72 -3.14
CA ASN A 264 -6.04 7.86 -2.36
C ASN A 264 -7.28 7.57 -1.51
N PHE A 265 -8.26 6.82 -2.02
CA PHE A 265 -9.57 6.68 -1.38
C PHE A 265 -9.87 5.30 -0.83
N VAL A 266 -9.18 4.27 -1.25
CA VAL A 266 -9.52 2.88 -0.90
C VAL A 266 -8.42 2.18 -0.15
N ARG A 267 -7.16 2.37 -0.57
CA ARG A 267 -6.04 1.60 -0.05
C ARG A 267 -5.68 2.01 1.38
N PRO A 268 -5.69 1.09 2.39
CA PRO A 268 -5.23 1.40 3.73
C PRO A 268 -3.75 1.80 3.75
N HIS A 269 -3.41 2.89 4.42
CA HIS A 269 -2.05 3.37 4.54
C HIS A 269 -1.59 3.38 5.99
N SER A 270 -0.47 2.67 6.29
CA SER A 270 0.02 2.48 7.68
C SER A 270 0.43 3.77 8.37
N PHE A 271 0.86 4.79 7.62
CA PHE A 271 1.19 6.12 8.16
C PHE A 271 -0.04 6.82 8.73
N ASN A 272 -1.21 6.60 8.14
CA ASN A 272 -2.48 7.22 8.49
C ASN A 272 -3.35 6.30 9.37
N ASN A 273 -2.78 5.53 10.26
CA ASN A 273 -3.54 4.57 11.08
C ASN A 273 -4.48 3.66 10.25
N PHE A 274 -4.04 3.31 9.04
CA PHE A 274 -4.77 2.52 8.06
C PHE A 274 -6.02 3.17 7.45
N PHE A 275 -6.21 4.47 7.62
CA PHE A 275 -7.10 5.22 6.74
C PHE A 275 -6.45 5.38 5.36
N ALA A 276 -7.27 5.44 4.33
CA ALA A 276 -6.79 5.82 3.00
C ALA A 276 -6.32 7.28 3.02
N PRO A 277 -5.31 7.68 2.21
CA PRO A 277 -4.70 9.01 2.29
C PRO A 277 -5.70 10.16 2.29
N CYS A 278 -6.60 10.24 1.30
CA CYS A 278 -7.59 11.32 1.22
C CYS A 278 -8.67 11.24 2.31
N ILE A 279 -8.94 10.06 2.86
CA ILE A 279 -9.85 9.95 4.03
C ILE A 279 -9.16 10.52 5.27
N ALA A 280 -7.87 10.21 5.47
CA ALA A 280 -7.09 10.80 6.57
C ALA A 280 -6.94 12.33 6.45
N ARG A 281 -6.92 12.87 5.21
CA ARG A 281 -6.84 14.31 4.92
C ARG A 281 -8.08 15.07 5.40
N SER A 282 -9.21 14.39 5.52
CA SER A 282 -10.51 14.97 5.88
C SER A 282 -10.83 14.85 7.37
N LEU A 283 -10.04 14.08 8.12
CA LEU A 283 -10.14 13.95 9.59
C LEU A 283 -9.35 15.03 10.30
#